data_ed4bfe7edf32ac4b85fcb9fcbacf2d6d
#
_entry.id   ed4bfe7edf32ac4b85fcb9fcbacf2d6d
#
_cell.length_a   1.000
_cell.length_b   1.000
_cell.length_c   1.000
_cell.angle_alpha   90.00
_cell.angle_beta   90.00
_cell.angle_gamma   90.00
#
_symmetry.space_group_name_H-M   'P 1'
#
loop_
_entity.id
_entity.type
_entity.pdbx_description
1 polymer ?
#
loop_
_entity_poly.entity_id
_entity_poly.type
_entity_poly.pdbx_seq_one_letter_code
_entity_poly.pdbx_strand_id
1 'polypeptide(L)'
;MSRHTEHDTREHLLATGERLCMHRGFTGMGLSELLKTAEVPKGSFYHYFRSKEAFGVAMLERHYASYHQRLAAHFASGEGDYRDRVLNYYQETLTQFCQQGIISGCLTVKLSAEV
;
A
#
# COMPACT_ATOMS: atom_id res chain seq x y z
N MET A 1 2.19 -3.12 -28.45
CA MET A 1 2.24 -1.93 -27.62
C MET A 1 1.29 -2.10 -26.44
N SER A 2 1.84 -1.98 -25.27
CA SER A 2 1.04 -2.09 -24.06
C SER A 2 0.21 -0.83 -23.88
N ARG A 3 -1.08 -0.98 -23.73
CA ARG A 3 -1.96 0.13 -23.39
C ARG A 3 -2.23 0.07 -21.91
N HIS A 4 -1.91 1.14 -21.22
CA HIS A 4 -2.33 1.26 -19.84
C HIS A 4 -3.80 1.62 -19.84
N THR A 5 -4.62 0.75 -19.29
CA THR A 5 -6.02 1.07 -19.05
C THR A 5 -6.08 2.09 -17.92
N GLU A 6 -7.23 2.72 -17.73
CA GLU A 6 -7.42 3.63 -16.59
C GLU A 6 -7.13 2.92 -15.28
N HIS A 7 -7.56 1.68 -15.16
CA HIS A 7 -7.30 0.88 -13.96
C HIS A 7 -5.80 0.69 -13.72
N ASP A 8 -5.04 0.40 -14.77
CA ASP A 8 -3.59 0.17 -14.64
C ASP A 8 -2.86 1.44 -14.20
N THR A 9 -3.23 2.59 -14.75
CA THR A 9 -2.63 3.87 -14.37
C THR A 9 -2.95 4.22 -12.93
N ARG A 10 -4.20 4.02 -12.52
CA ARG A 10 -4.63 4.25 -11.15
C ARG A 10 -3.85 3.36 -10.17
N GLU A 11 -3.73 2.09 -10.47
CA GLU A 11 -2.99 1.14 -9.64
C GLU A 11 -1.50 1.47 -9.58
N HIS A 12 -0.93 1.90 -10.70
CA HIS A 12 0.47 2.30 -10.75
C HIS A 12 0.73 3.52 -9.85
N LEU A 13 -0.16 4.50 -9.86
CA LEU A 13 -0.07 5.65 -8.99
C LEU A 13 -0.15 5.25 -7.52
N LEU A 14 -1.10 4.40 -7.18
CA LEU A 14 -1.29 3.94 -5.80
C LEU A 14 -0.08 3.16 -5.30
N ALA A 15 0.44 2.26 -6.11
CA ALA A 15 1.61 1.46 -5.75
C ALA A 15 2.85 2.35 -5.55
N THR A 16 3.04 3.34 -6.43
CA THR A 16 4.14 4.29 -6.32
C THR A 16 4.00 5.12 -5.06
N GLY A 17 2.79 5.61 -4.78
CA GLY A 17 2.50 6.39 -3.59
C GLY A 17 2.75 5.62 -2.31
N GLU A 18 2.38 4.36 -2.27
CA GLU A 18 2.63 3.52 -1.09
C GLU A 18 4.13 3.40 -0.81
N ARG A 19 4.95 3.18 -1.84
CA ARG A 19 6.40 3.09 -1.67
C ARG A 19 7.00 4.38 -1.13
N LEU A 20 6.57 5.51 -1.67
CA LEU A 20 7.05 6.82 -1.22
C LEU A 20 6.62 7.11 0.22
N CYS A 21 5.38 6.76 0.56
CA CYS A 21 4.85 6.95 1.92
C CYS A 21 5.61 6.11 2.95
N MET A 22 6.03 4.91 2.59
CA MET A 22 6.80 4.06 3.48
C MET A 22 8.11 4.71 3.93
N HIS A 23 8.74 5.45 3.01
CA HIS A 23 10.02 6.09 3.29
C HIS A 23 9.89 7.48 3.91
N ARG A 24 8.86 8.24 3.52
CA ARG A 24 8.75 9.65 3.88
C ARG A 24 7.49 10.03 4.64
N GLY A 25 6.55 9.11 4.78
CA GLY A 25 5.22 9.41 5.30
C GLY A 25 4.37 10.15 4.29
N PHE A 26 3.09 10.26 4.56
CA PHE A 26 2.14 10.91 3.64
C PHE A 26 2.40 12.41 3.53
N THR A 27 2.64 13.06 4.66
CA THR A 27 2.92 14.50 4.71
C THR A 27 4.23 14.84 3.98
N GLY A 28 5.24 13.97 4.12
CA GLY A 28 6.54 14.16 3.47
C GLY A 28 6.55 13.84 1.98
N MET A 29 5.53 13.17 1.48
CA MET A 29 5.42 12.85 0.06
C MET A 29 4.82 14.03 -0.69
N GLY A 30 5.60 14.68 -1.54
CA GLY A 30 5.10 15.75 -2.40
C GLY A 30 4.40 15.20 -3.63
N LEU A 31 3.36 15.90 -4.09
CA LEU A 31 2.65 15.50 -5.31
C LEU A 31 3.57 15.50 -6.52
N SER A 32 4.43 16.52 -6.63
CA SER A 32 5.38 16.61 -7.73
C SER A 32 6.34 15.43 -7.78
N GLU A 33 6.81 15.00 -6.63
CA GLU A 33 7.68 13.83 -6.51
C GLU A 33 6.96 12.56 -6.93
N LEU A 34 5.71 12.40 -6.48
CA LEU A 34 4.89 11.25 -6.88
C LEU A 34 4.73 11.17 -8.38
N LEU A 35 4.35 12.28 -9.01
CA LEU A 35 4.14 12.33 -10.46
C LEU A 35 5.41 12.06 -11.24
N LYS A 36 6.53 12.60 -10.78
CA LYS A 36 7.82 12.40 -11.41
C LYS A 36 8.25 10.92 -11.29
N THR A 37 8.11 10.35 -10.12
CA THR A 37 8.50 8.95 -9.87
C THR A 37 7.62 7.98 -10.66
N ALA A 38 6.32 8.25 -10.72
CA ALA A 38 5.37 7.41 -11.45
C ALA A 38 5.40 7.67 -12.96
N GLU A 39 6.01 8.76 -13.38
CA GLU A 39 6.03 9.19 -14.79
C GLU A 39 4.62 9.42 -15.33
N VAL A 40 3.77 10.06 -14.53
CA VAL A 40 2.37 10.34 -14.85
C VAL A 40 2.14 11.85 -14.84
N PRO A 41 1.49 12.40 -15.88
CA PRO A 41 1.17 13.82 -15.90
C PRO A 41 0.19 14.22 -14.81
N LYS A 42 0.28 15.48 -14.38
CA LYS A 42 -0.60 16.03 -13.35
C LYS A 42 -2.09 15.91 -13.72
N GLY A 43 -2.42 16.15 -14.97
CA GLY A 43 -3.80 16.01 -15.44
C GLY A 43 -4.35 14.61 -15.28
N SER A 44 -3.51 13.59 -15.51
CA SER A 44 -3.92 12.20 -15.32
C SER A 44 -4.18 11.90 -13.84
N PHE A 45 -3.34 12.44 -12.96
CA PHE A 45 -3.56 12.28 -11.53
C PHE A 45 -4.94 12.81 -11.12
N TYR A 46 -5.25 14.05 -11.51
CA TYR A 46 -6.52 14.67 -11.15
C TYR A 46 -7.72 14.05 -11.85
N HIS A 47 -7.49 13.29 -12.90
CA HIS A 47 -8.55 12.47 -13.51
C HIS A 47 -9.02 11.36 -12.56
N TYR A 48 -8.11 10.79 -11.77
CA TYR A 48 -8.43 9.69 -10.87
C TYR A 48 -8.71 10.12 -9.43
N PHE A 49 -8.05 11.18 -8.99
CA PHE A 49 -8.11 11.60 -7.58
C PHE A 49 -8.35 13.09 -7.50
N ARG A 50 -9.31 13.49 -6.66
CA ARG A 50 -9.68 14.89 -6.50
C ARG A 50 -8.58 15.72 -5.85
N SER A 51 -7.83 15.11 -4.96
CA SER A 51 -6.84 15.80 -4.12
C SER A 51 -5.81 14.80 -3.62
N LYS A 52 -4.76 15.31 -3.02
CA LYS A 52 -3.76 14.47 -2.37
C LYS A 52 -4.39 13.66 -1.23
N GLU A 53 -5.31 14.26 -0.49
CA GLU A 53 -6.01 13.58 0.61
C GLU A 53 -6.88 12.43 0.09
N ALA A 54 -7.61 12.65 -0.98
CA ALA A 54 -8.39 11.60 -1.62
C ALA A 54 -7.49 10.46 -2.10
N PHE A 55 -6.33 10.79 -2.61
CA PHE A 55 -5.32 9.81 -3.00
C PHE A 55 -4.85 9.01 -1.79
N GLY A 56 -4.61 9.67 -0.65
CA GLY A 56 -4.23 9.02 0.59
C GLY A 56 -5.26 8.02 1.08
N VAL A 57 -6.53 8.38 1.01
CA VAL A 57 -7.63 7.48 1.37
C VAL A 57 -7.64 6.25 0.44
N ALA A 58 -7.46 6.46 -0.86
CA ALA A 58 -7.43 5.37 -1.82
C ALA A 58 -6.24 4.43 -1.58
N MET A 59 -5.08 4.98 -1.21
CA MET A 59 -3.92 4.17 -0.84
C MET A 59 -4.21 3.31 0.39
N LEU A 60 -4.86 3.90 1.37
CA LEU A 60 -5.21 3.19 2.61
C LEU A 60 -6.18 2.05 2.31
N GLU A 61 -7.20 2.30 1.50
CA GLU A 61 -8.17 1.28 1.10
C GLU A 61 -7.49 0.13 0.36
N ARG A 62 -6.60 0.45 -0.56
CA ARG A 62 -5.84 -0.56 -1.31
C ARG A 62 -4.95 -1.39 -0.39
N HIS A 63 -4.29 -0.73 0.54
CA HIS A 63 -3.42 -1.40 1.50
C HIS A 63 -4.22 -2.35 2.40
N TYR A 64 -5.37 -1.90 2.89
CA TYR A 64 -6.25 -2.72 3.70
C TYR A 64 -6.75 -3.95 2.93
N ALA A 65 -7.19 -3.77 1.69
CA ALA A 65 -7.69 -4.88 0.88
C ALA A 65 -6.59 -5.93 0.69
N SER A 66 -5.38 -5.50 0.37
CA SER A 66 -4.24 -6.40 0.22
C SER A 66 -3.89 -7.11 1.52
N TYR A 67 -3.89 -6.39 2.63
CA TYR A 67 -3.60 -6.93 3.94
C TYR A 67 -4.63 -7.99 4.33
N HIS A 68 -5.91 -7.70 4.15
CA HIS A 68 -6.99 -8.63 4.45
C HIS A 68 -6.92 -9.89 3.59
N GLN A 69 -6.59 -9.75 2.30
CA GLN A 69 -6.44 -10.91 1.43
C GLN A 69 -5.31 -11.82 1.88
N ARG A 70 -4.16 -11.25 2.24
CA ARG A 70 -3.03 -12.03 2.72
C ARG A 70 -3.35 -12.72 4.04
N LEU A 71 -4.02 -12.02 4.94
CA LEU A 71 -4.41 -12.55 6.23
C LEU A 71 -5.40 -13.70 6.06
N ALA A 72 -6.43 -13.51 5.24
CA ALA A 72 -7.43 -14.53 4.97
C ALA A 72 -6.82 -15.78 4.32
N ALA A 73 -5.93 -15.57 3.34
CA ALA A 73 -5.24 -16.68 2.68
C ALA A 73 -4.37 -17.45 3.66
N HIS A 74 -3.66 -16.75 4.53
CA HIS A 74 -2.81 -17.37 5.53
C HIS A 74 -3.64 -18.27 6.48
N PHE A 75 -4.75 -17.74 6.99
CA PHE A 75 -5.59 -18.50 7.90
C PHE A 75 -6.37 -19.63 7.21
N ALA A 76 -6.72 -19.45 5.93
CA ALA A 76 -7.42 -20.47 5.17
C ALA A 76 -6.53 -21.65 4.81
N SER A 77 -5.26 -21.38 4.49
CA SER A 77 -4.30 -22.40 4.05
C SER A 77 -3.45 -22.97 5.17
N GLY A 78 -3.53 -22.40 6.38
CA GLY A 78 -2.69 -22.80 7.50
C GLY A 78 -3.04 -24.20 7.99
N GLU A 79 -2.01 -24.98 8.32
CA GLU A 79 -2.16 -26.24 8.99
C GLU A 79 -2.06 -26.03 10.50
N GLY A 80 -2.72 -26.89 11.26
CA GLY A 80 -2.74 -26.81 12.70
C GLY A 80 -3.94 -26.02 13.21
N ASP A 81 -3.93 -25.75 14.52
CA ASP A 81 -5.02 -25.04 15.14
C ASP A 81 -4.90 -23.53 14.94
N TYR A 82 -5.88 -22.79 15.42
CA TYR A 82 -5.92 -21.33 15.29
C TYR A 82 -4.67 -20.66 15.90
N ARG A 83 -4.23 -21.17 17.03
CA ARG A 83 -3.03 -20.63 17.72
C ARG A 83 -1.79 -20.75 16.84
N ASP A 84 -1.59 -21.93 16.22
CA ASP A 84 -0.45 -22.13 15.34
C ASP A 84 -0.49 -21.20 14.14
N ARG A 85 -1.67 -20.96 13.59
CA ARG A 85 -1.85 -20.04 12.45
C ARG A 85 -1.50 -18.61 12.84
N VAL A 86 -1.91 -18.17 14.02
CA VAL A 86 -1.59 -16.82 14.52
C VAL A 86 -0.09 -16.68 14.72
N LEU A 87 0.55 -17.65 15.35
CA LEU A 87 1.99 -17.64 15.60
C LEU A 87 2.77 -17.61 14.28
N ASN A 88 2.38 -18.43 13.31
CA ASN A 88 3.02 -18.44 12.00
C ASN A 88 2.88 -17.12 11.29
N TYR A 89 1.73 -16.48 11.38
CA TYR A 89 1.51 -15.16 10.80
C TYR A 89 2.47 -14.12 11.39
N TYR A 90 2.61 -14.10 12.70
CA TYR A 90 3.53 -13.17 13.36
C TYR A 90 4.98 -13.46 13.00
N GLN A 91 5.37 -14.73 12.89
CA GLN A 91 6.73 -15.09 12.50
C GLN A 91 7.04 -14.61 11.08
N GLU A 92 6.12 -14.79 10.15
CA GLU A 92 6.27 -14.31 8.78
C GLU A 92 6.39 -12.79 8.74
N THR A 93 5.56 -12.09 9.52
CA THR A 93 5.59 -10.63 9.61
C THR A 93 6.93 -10.14 10.12
N LEU A 94 7.46 -10.77 11.18
CA LEU A 94 8.76 -10.43 11.74
C LEU A 94 9.89 -10.69 10.75
N THR A 95 9.81 -11.80 10.00
CA THR A 95 10.79 -12.13 8.98
C THR A 95 10.81 -11.04 7.90
N GLN A 96 9.64 -10.63 7.43
CA GLN A 96 9.53 -9.55 6.45
C GLN A 96 10.08 -8.24 7.00
N PHE A 97 9.79 -7.94 8.24
CA PHE A 97 10.32 -6.75 8.89
C PHE A 97 11.84 -6.75 8.93
N CYS A 98 12.45 -7.88 9.30
CA CYS A 98 13.90 -8.00 9.33
C CYS A 98 14.53 -7.86 7.95
N GLN A 99 13.85 -8.34 6.91
CA GLN A 99 14.34 -8.26 5.54
C GLN A 99 14.14 -6.88 4.93
N GLN A 100 13.01 -6.24 5.18
CA GLN A 100 12.60 -5.00 4.54
C GLN A 100 12.66 -3.78 5.46
N GLY A 101 12.77 -3.99 6.75
CA GLY A 101 12.77 -2.92 7.74
C GLY A 101 11.40 -2.31 7.99
N ILE A 102 10.33 -2.93 7.50
CA ILE A 102 8.98 -2.40 7.57
C ILE A 102 7.97 -3.51 7.83
N ILE A 103 7.00 -3.25 8.71
CA ILE A 103 5.84 -4.10 8.93
C ILE A 103 4.66 -3.45 8.20
N SER A 104 3.90 -4.24 7.44
CA SER A 104 2.74 -3.73 6.69
C SER A 104 1.74 -2.97 7.57
N GLY A 105 1.52 -3.41 8.80
CA GLY A 105 0.66 -2.71 9.75
C GLY A 105 1.15 -1.32 10.10
N CYS A 106 2.46 -1.06 10.00
CA CYS A 106 3.02 0.26 10.25
C CYS A 106 2.59 1.26 9.18
N LEU A 107 2.47 0.83 7.93
CA LEU A 107 1.96 1.69 6.87
C LEU A 107 0.52 2.09 7.14
N THR A 108 -0.31 1.15 7.58
CA THR A 108 -1.70 1.43 7.95
C THR A 108 -1.77 2.49 9.04
N VAL A 109 -0.96 2.35 10.09
CA VAL A 109 -0.91 3.34 11.18
C VAL A 109 -0.43 4.69 10.67
N LYS A 110 0.61 4.71 9.86
CA LYS A 110 1.15 5.93 9.28
C LYS A 110 0.11 6.68 8.46
N LEU A 111 -0.55 5.98 7.54
CA LEU A 111 -1.56 6.60 6.68
C LEU A 111 -2.77 7.07 7.48
N SER A 112 -3.22 6.28 8.44
CA SER A 112 -4.37 6.63 9.27
C SER A 112 -4.10 7.87 10.13
N ALA A 113 -2.87 8.05 10.59
CA ALA A 113 -2.50 9.20 11.40
C ALA A 113 -2.34 10.47 10.58
N GLU A 114 -1.97 10.38 9.30
CA GLU A 114 -1.65 11.53 8.46
C GLU A 114 -2.76 11.90 7.47
N VAL A 115 -3.61 10.95 7.11
CA VAL A 115 -4.74 11.19 6.23
C VAL A 115 -5.95 11.65 7.02
#